data_e08ad2415adb8fae2cd52407d90c44f7
#
_entry.id   e08ad2415adb8fae2cd52407d90c44f7
#
_cell.length_a   1.000
_cell.length_b   1.000
_cell.length_c   1.000
_cell.angle_alpha   90.00
_cell.angle_beta   90.00
_cell.angle_gamma   90.00
#
_symmetry.space_group_name_H-M   'P 1'
#
loop_
_entity.id
_entity.type
_entity.pdbx_description
1 polymer ?
#
loop_
_entity_poly.entity_id
_entity_poly.type
_entity_poly.pdbx_seq_one_letter_code
_entity_poly.pdbx_strand_id
1 'polypeptide(L)' 'MKSPTVPPTPAQVRAAREAAGLTQGAAGAVVHVDLRSWQRWESGERSMHLAYWELFLIKTRGGK' A
#
# COMPACT_ATOMS: atom_id res chain seq x y z
N MET A 1 8.36 18.16 -0.84
CA MET A 1 8.26 16.75 -0.60
C MET A 1 8.21 15.95 -1.88
N LYS A 2 8.95 14.87 -1.94
CA LYS A 2 9.02 14.08 -3.16
C LYS A 2 8.04 12.95 -3.17
N SER A 3 7.42 12.72 -4.32
CA SER A 3 6.65 11.53 -4.54
C SER A 3 7.58 10.35 -4.79
N PRO A 4 7.17 9.14 -4.41
CA PRO A 4 7.96 7.96 -4.75
C PRO A 4 8.08 7.83 -6.26
N THR A 5 9.25 7.41 -6.71
CA THR A 5 9.51 7.25 -8.14
C THR A 5 9.70 5.80 -8.54
N VAL A 6 9.73 4.90 -7.58
CA VAL A 6 9.86 3.46 -7.87
C VAL A 6 8.81 2.71 -7.07
N PRO A 7 8.32 1.58 -7.59
CA PRO A 7 7.35 0.78 -6.85
C PRO A 7 7.94 0.30 -5.53
N PRO A 8 7.12 0.12 -4.51
CA PRO A 8 7.61 -0.36 -3.22
C PRO A 8 7.94 -1.85 -3.29
N THR A 9 8.84 -2.27 -2.43
CA THR A 9 9.10 -3.68 -2.22
C THR A 9 7.95 -4.28 -1.39
N PRO A 10 7.77 -5.61 -1.42
CA PRO A 10 6.77 -6.24 -0.56
C PRO A 10 6.95 -5.87 0.91
N ALA A 11 8.19 -5.79 1.38
CA ALA A 11 8.45 -5.42 2.77
C ALA A 11 8.01 -4.00 3.07
N GLN A 12 8.20 -3.09 2.12
CA GLN A 12 7.76 -1.70 2.29
C GLN A 12 6.24 -1.59 2.33
N VAL A 13 5.57 -2.37 1.49
CA VAL A 13 4.10 -2.38 1.47
C VAL A 13 3.57 -2.85 2.82
N ARG A 14 4.14 -3.93 3.34
CA ARG A 14 3.73 -4.46 4.62
C ARG A 14 4.01 -3.48 5.75
N ALA A 15 5.19 -2.89 5.75
CA ALA A 15 5.56 -1.94 6.80
C ALA A 15 4.63 -0.74 6.82
N ALA A 16 4.26 -0.23 5.65
CA ALA A 16 3.35 0.90 5.57
C ALA A 16 1.97 0.55 6.10
N ARG A 17 1.49 -0.66 5.77
CA ARG A 17 0.21 -1.13 6.27
C ARG A 17 0.21 -1.25 7.79
N GLU A 18 1.26 -1.87 8.32
CA GLU A 18 1.36 -2.06 9.77
C GLU A 18 1.49 -0.73 10.50
N ALA A 19 2.25 0.20 9.93
CA ALA A 19 2.39 1.53 10.52
C ALA A 19 1.06 2.27 10.56
N ALA A 20 0.18 2.01 9.61
CA ALA A 20 -1.15 2.60 9.57
C ALA A 20 -2.15 1.86 10.47
N GLY A 21 -1.75 0.74 11.05
CA GLY A 21 -2.62 -0.04 11.93
C GLY A 21 -3.72 -0.78 11.22
N LEU A 22 -3.51 -1.16 9.96
CA LEU A 22 -4.57 -1.74 9.15
C LEU A 22 -4.33 -3.22 8.89
N THR A 23 -5.43 -3.96 8.73
CA THR A 23 -5.36 -5.32 8.20
C THR A 23 -5.13 -5.24 6.70
N GLN A 24 -4.81 -6.38 6.08
CA GLN A 24 -4.63 -6.42 4.64
C GLN A 24 -5.89 -6.03 3.90
N GLY A 25 -7.04 -6.51 4.37
CA GLY A 25 -8.30 -6.15 3.74
C GLY A 25 -8.61 -4.68 3.86
N ALA A 26 -8.39 -4.11 5.03
CA ALA A 26 -8.63 -2.69 5.26
C ALA A 26 -7.69 -1.84 4.43
N ALA A 27 -6.43 -2.25 4.33
CA ALA A 27 -5.45 -1.53 3.52
C ALA A 27 -5.84 -1.53 2.05
N GLY A 28 -6.27 -2.68 1.55
CA GLY A 28 -6.74 -2.76 0.17
C GLY A 28 -7.91 -1.82 -0.09
N ALA A 29 -8.82 -1.74 0.87
CA ALA A 29 -9.99 -0.87 0.74
C ALA A 29 -9.59 0.60 0.62
N VAL A 30 -8.51 0.99 1.27
CA VAL A 30 -8.04 2.38 1.19
C VAL A 30 -7.75 2.79 -0.25
N VAL A 31 -7.24 1.88 -1.04
CA VAL A 31 -6.88 2.16 -2.44
C VAL A 31 -7.82 1.46 -3.42
N HIS A 32 -8.98 1.03 -2.93
CA HIS A 32 -10.07 0.51 -3.79
C HIS A 32 -9.72 -0.80 -4.47
N VAL A 33 -8.95 -1.67 -3.80
CA VAL A 33 -8.66 -3.00 -4.31
C VAL A 33 -9.09 -4.03 -3.28
N ASP A 34 -9.25 -5.27 -3.74
CA ASP A 34 -9.69 -6.35 -2.87
C ASP A 34 -8.53 -6.90 -2.04
N LEU A 35 -8.87 -7.74 -1.06
CA LEU A 35 -7.90 -8.37 -0.19
C LEU A 35 -6.84 -9.13 -0.98
N ARG A 36 -7.28 -9.85 -2.00
CA ARG A 36 -6.38 -10.70 -2.76
C ARG A 36 -5.30 -9.89 -3.49
N SER A 37 -5.69 -8.76 -4.03
CA SER A 37 -4.72 -7.88 -4.70
C SER A 37 -3.67 -7.39 -3.71
N TRP A 38 -4.13 -6.97 -2.53
CA TRP A 38 -3.18 -6.51 -1.52
C TRP A 38 -2.24 -7.63 -1.10
N GLN A 39 -2.77 -8.84 -0.90
CA GLN A 39 -1.94 -9.97 -0.50
C GLN A 39 -0.86 -10.28 -1.53
N ARG A 40 -1.17 -10.15 -2.81
CA ARG A 40 -0.20 -10.37 -3.87
C ARG A 40 0.94 -9.38 -3.81
N TRP A 41 0.64 -8.15 -3.43
CA TRP A 41 1.66 -7.12 -3.29
C TRP A 41 2.61 -7.45 -2.13
N GLU A 42 2.07 -7.95 -1.03
CA GLU A 42 2.91 -8.27 0.13
C GLU A 42 3.65 -9.58 -0.03
N SER A 43 3.16 -10.48 -0.84
CA SER A 43 3.84 -11.75 -1.09
C SER A 43 4.92 -11.65 -2.17
N GLY A 44 4.90 -10.56 -2.94
CA GLY A 44 5.83 -10.40 -4.05
C GLY A 44 5.34 -11.01 -5.34
N GLU A 45 4.15 -11.61 -5.33
CA GLU A 45 3.59 -12.20 -6.54
C GLU A 45 3.33 -11.15 -7.60
N ARG A 46 2.95 -9.95 -7.17
CA ARG A 46 2.76 -8.81 -8.05
C ARG A 46 3.34 -7.57 -7.41
N SER A 47 3.91 -6.71 -8.24
CA SER A 47 4.39 -5.42 -7.76
C SER A 47 3.22 -4.46 -7.61
N MET A 48 3.22 -3.70 -6.52
CA MET A 48 2.23 -2.66 -6.30
C MET A 48 2.52 -1.50 -7.26
N HIS A 49 1.53 -1.14 -8.06
CA HIS A 49 1.69 -0.02 -8.98
C HIS A 49 1.95 1.26 -8.20
N LEU A 50 2.82 2.08 -8.73
CA LEU A 50 3.23 3.32 -8.07
C LEU A 50 2.04 4.21 -7.71
N ALA A 51 1.02 4.25 -8.57
CA ALA A 51 -0.16 5.06 -8.30
C ALA A 51 -0.88 4.63 -7.04
N TYR A 52 -1.00 3.32 -6.82
CA TYR A 52 -1.62 2.80 -5.59
C TYR A 52 -0.76 3.11 -4.38
N TRP A 53 0.55 3.00 -4.55
CA TRP A 53 1.48 3.28 -3.46
C TRP A 53 1.37 4.74 -3.02
N GLU A 54 1.39 5.66 -3.98
CA GLU A 54 1.22 7.07 -3.67
C GLU A 54 -0.11 7.35 -2.99
N LEU A 55 -1.18 6.77 -3.54
CA LEU A 55 -2.51 6.98 -2.99
C LEU A 55 -2.58 6.47 -1.55
N PHE A 56 -2.03 5.29 -1.31
CA PHE A 56 -2.04 4.72 0.03
C PHE A 56 -1.31 5.63 1.02
N LEU A 57 -0.14 6.10 0.64
CA LEU A 57 0.64 6.96 1.52
C LEU A 57 -0.09 8.27 1.80
N ILE A 58 -0.69 8.87 0.78
CA ILE A 58 -1.43 10.11 0.96
C ILE A 58 -2.61 9.90 1.90
N LYS A 59 -3.38 8.85 1.68
CA LYS A 59 -4.59 8.64 2.47
C LYS A 59 -4.29 8.25 3.91
N THR A 60 -3.21 7.51 4.14
CA THR A 60 -2.89 7.08 5.49
C THR A 60 -2.10 8.11 6.27
N ARG A 61 -1.42 9.02 5.59
CA ARG A 61 -0.64 10.06 6.25
C ARG A 61 -1.35 11.39 6.28
N GLY A 62 -2.07 11.69 5.22
CA GLY A 62 -2.76 12.94 5.10
C GLY A 62 -4.10 12.96 5.79
N GLY A 63 -4.51 11.85 6.34
CA GLY A 63 -5.80 11.74 6.99
C GLY A 63 -5.94 12.54 8.26
N LYS A 64 -4.95 13.25 8.61
CA LYS A 64 -4.94 14.04 9.84
C LYS A 64 -5.64 15.34 9.68
#